data_984ed217f65cb9fcdf4d5517e3f34d3f
#
_entry.id   984ed217f65cb9fcdf4d5517e3f34d3f
#
_cell.length_a   1.000
_cell.length_b   1.000
_cell.length_c   1.000
_cell.angle_alpha   90.00
_cell.angle_beta   90.00
_cell.angle_gamma   90.00
#
_symmetry.space_group_name_H-M   'P 1'
#
loop_
_entity.id
_entity.type
_entity.pdbx_description
1 polymer ?
#
loop_
_entity_poly.entity_id
_entity_poly.type
_entity_poly.pdbx_seq_one_letter_code
_entity_poly.pdbx_strand_id
1 'polypeptide(L)'
;MVSSFSLVRILCNRLLILCLSALLLPAALTVKAQQPEDVITTDTSLVQLNVGVVDRQGHAITTLSQNDFVVYEDGVRRPIQHFEPTEAPFSLVMLLDTSGSTINFRQQIEQAALRFLDALTPEDRVAVVEFNGKGVKSQLGFSTDRYRVAYAIKFTLEAKGRGETPLYDALKYSLKELSHEGKRRKAIVVLTDGLDTEARNKDRTAVAKVSDSAVSTAIKPEANSQLNSVLTDADRLGVSVFPLALPSGDPKHLPLPDPAITAMYSAARSRLELLASRTGGRLHEIRRLDDMARLYAEVAADLRTLYSIAYQPTNPGVRDGKWREIHVEVARADLLASTKPGYYAR
;
A
#
# COMPACT_ATOMS: atom_id res chain seq x y z
N MET A 1 -90.58 45.80 8.38
CA MET A 1 -89.41 46.41 8.99
C MET A 1 -88.39 45.34 9.31
N VAL A 2 -88.00 44.52 8.40
CA VAL A 2 -86.90 43.51 8.63
C VAL A 2 -86.18 43.28 7.30
N SER A 3 -85.44 44.28 6.81
CA SER A 3 -84.68 44.09 5.56
C SER A 3 -83.36 44.94 5.47
N SER A 4 -83.12 45.86 6.40
CA SER A 4 -81.93 46.74 6.30
C SER A 4 -80.73 46.24 7.04
N PHE A 5 -80.86 45.34 8.00
CA PHE A 5 -79.68 44.87 8.82
C PHE A 5 -78.91 43.76 8.16
N SER A 6 -79.42 43.06 7.21
CA SER A 6 -78.78 41.93 6.54
C SER A 6 -77.75 42.38 5.49
N LEU A 7 -78.00 43.47 4.78
CA LEU A 7 -77.16 43.99 3.72
C LEU A 7 -75.80 44.64 4.27
N VAL A 8 -75.90 45.38 5.41
CA VAL A 8 -74.75 46.01 6.01
C VAL A 8 -73.78 44.99 6.58
N ARG A 9 -74.31 43.85 7.09
CA ARG A 9 -73.45 42.80 7.64
C ARG A 9 -72.65 42.01 6.53
N ILE A 10 -73.31 41.86 5.34
CA ILE A 10 -72.64 41.23 4.20
C ILE A 10 -71.60 42.13 3.55
N LEU A 11 -71.82 43.47 3.50
CA LEU A 11 -70.81 44.42 2.98
C LEU A 11 -69.62 44.57 3.92
N CYS A 12 -69.84 44.65 5.23
CA CYS A 12 -68.75 44.70 6.21
C CYS A 12 -67.90 43.42 6.18
N ASN A 13 -68.46 42.22 6.07
CA ASN A 13 -67.69 40.96 5.98
C ASN A 13 -66.89 40.83 4.66
N ARG A 14 -67.42 41.37 3.55
CA ARG A 14 -66.67 41.36 2.27
C ARG A 14 -65.55 42.41 2.26
N LEU A 15 -65.71 43.53 2.93
CA LEU A 15 -64.68 44.54 3.08
C LEU A 15 -63.54 44.06 4.01
N LEU A 16 -63.90 43.31 5.07
CA LEU A 16 -62.91 42.74 6.00
C LEU A 16 -62.09 41.63 5.34
N ILE A 17 -62.70 40.84 4.47
CA ILE A 17 -62.02 39.77 3.72
C ILE A 17 -61.10 40.37 2.64
N LEU A 18 -61.46 41.49 2.01
CA LEU A 18 -60.63 42.18 1.03
C LEU A 18 -59.43 42.91 1.69
N CYS A 19 -59.58 43.43 2.89
CA CYS A 19 -58.48 44.04 3.64
C CYS A 19 -57.53 42.99 4.20
N LEU A 20 -57.99 41.75 4.53
CA LEU A 20 -57.13 40.68 5.03
C LEU A 20 -56.33 39.99 3.91
N SER A 21 -56.83 40.02 2.67
CA SER A 21 -56.14 39.45 1.50
C SER A 21 -55.05 40.38 0.94
N ALA A 22 -55.11 41.69 1.22
CA ALA A 22 -54.09 42.65 0.81
C ALA A 22 -52.86 42.69 1.76
N LEU A 23 -52.93 42.04 2.94
CA LEU A 23 -51.82 41.96 3.88
C LEU A 23 -50.93 40.71 3.71
N LEU A 24 -51.28 39.82 2.81
CA LEU A 24 -50.49 38.63 2.44
C LEU A 24 -49.75 38.83 1.08
N LEU A 25 -49.08 39.98 0.89
CA LEU A 25 -48.01 40.00 -0.11
C LEU A 25 -46.90 39.15 0.46
N PRO A 26 -46.48 38.07 -0.26
CA PRO A 26 -45.27 37.35 0.10
C PRO A 26 -44.15 38.35 -0.10
N ALA A 27 -43.49 38.72 0.99
CA ALA A 27 -42.13 39.28 0.92
C ALA A 27 -41.32 38.25 0.15
N ALA A 28 -41.09 38.49 -1.13
CA ALA A 28 -40.12 37.76 -1.91
C ALA A 28 -38.78 38.01 -1.24
N LEU A 29 -38.48 37.19 -0.24
CA LEU A 29 -37.09 36.99 0.21
C LEU A 29 -36.37 36.51 -1.02
N THR A 30 -35.66 37.44 -1.67
CA THR A 30 -34.58 37.09 -2.57
C THR A 30 -33.57 36.32 -1.78
N VAL A 31 -33.78 35.01 -1.65
CA VAL A 31 -32.74 34.05 -1.31
C VAL A 31 -31.72 34.21 -2.46
N LYS A 32 -30.71 35.05 -2.18
CA LYS A 32 -29.50 35.03 -3.02
C LYS A 32 -29.03 33.60 -2.91
N ALA A 33 -29.30 32.79 -3.94
CA ALA A 33 -28.68 31.49 -4.09
C ALA A 33 -27.17 31.79 -4.01
N GLN A 34 -26.54 31.45 -2.88
CA GLN A 34 -25.11 31.29 -2.84
C GLN A 34 -24.85 30.24 -3.93
N GLN A 35 -24.27 30.71 -5.04
CA GLN A 35 -23.61 29.79 -5.95
C GLN A 35 -22.72 28.92 -5.04
N PRO A 36 -22.80 27.58 -5.16
CA PRO A 36 -21.82 26.75 -4.52
C PRO A 36 -20.48 27.35 -4.96
N GLU A 37 -19.69 27.86 -4.02
CA GLU A 37 -18.28 28.05 -4.26
C GLU A 37 -17.85 26.71 -4.91
N ASP A 38 -17.39 26.78 -6.15
CA ASP A 38 -16.66 25.71 -6.75
C ASP A 38 -15.52 25.40 -5.77
N VAL A 39 -15.77 24.45 -4.90
CA VAL A 39 -14.72 23.80 -4.16
C VAL A 39 -13.89 23.13 -5.27
N ILE A 40 -12.91 23.87 -5.75
CA ILE A 40 -11.84 23.30 -6.54
C ILE A 40 -11.21 22.29 -5.59
N THR A 41 -11.75 21.10 -5.53
CA THR A 41 -11.05 19.92 -5.05
C THR A 41 -9.91 19.73 -6.05
N THR A 42 -8.84 20.47 -5.82
CA THR A 42 -7.56 20.16 -6.42
C THR A 42 -7.24 18.80 -5.87
N ASP A 43 -7.54 17.76 -6.63
CA ASP A 43 -7.09 16.40 -6.36
C ASP A 43 -5.57 16.43 -6.54
N THR A 44 -4.89 16.96 -5.52
CA THR A 44 -3.45 17.08 -5.46
C THR A 44 -2.95 15.70 -5.11
N SER A 45 -2.86 14.85 -6.12
CA SER A 45 -2.24 13.55 -5.98
C SER A 45 -0.76 13.75 -5.64
N LEU A 46 -0.44 13.72 -4.35
CA LEU A 46 0.94 13.78 -3.89
C LEU A 46 1.64 12.45 -4.20
N VAL A 47 2.87 12.54 -4.64
CA VAL A 47 3.76 11.38 -4.73
C VAL A 47 4.41 11.16 -3.37
N GLN A 48 4.20 9.99 -2.80
CA GLN A 48 4.75 9.62 -1.50
C GLN A 48 6.00 8.76 -1.67
N LEU A 49 7.03 9.09 -0.90
CA LEU A 49 8.33 8.42 -0.88
C LEU A 49 8.62 7.95 0.53
N ASN A 50 9.16 6.74 0.63
CA ASN A 50 9.87 6.29 1.82
C ASN A 50 11.37 6.38 1.52
N VAL A 51 12.11 7.12 2.34
CA VAL A 51 13.52 7.46 2.10
C VAL A 51 14.36 6.94 3.26
N GLY A 52 15.24 6.00 2.99
CA GLY A 52 16.29 5.57 3.93
C GLY A 52 17.54 6.44 3.73
N VAL A 53 18.21 6.78 4.81
CA VAL A 53 19.47 7.51 4.76
C VAL A 53 20.54 6.78 5.57
N VAL A 54 21.69 6.56 4.98
CA VAL A 54 22.85 5.92 5.64
C VAL A 54 24.11 6.76 5.49
N ASP A 55 25.04 6.59 6.42
CA ASP A 55 26.40 7.10 6.27
C ASP A 55 27.24 6.20 5.33
N ARG A 56 28.51 6.56 5.13
CA ARG A 56 29.43 5.78 4.29
C ARG A 56 29.77 4.41 4.85
N GLN A 57 29.53 4.17 6.13
CA GLN A 57 29.69 2.89 6.82
C GLN A 57 28.42 2.03 6.77
N GLY A 58 27.31 2.59 6.25
CA GLY A 58 26.02 1.90 6.16
C GLY A 58 25.16 2.03 7.42
N HIS A 59 25.51 2.88 8.40
CA HIS A 59 24.69 3.13 9.57
C HIS A 59 23.53 4.06 9.20
N ALA A 60 22.34 3.71 9.65
CA ALA A 60 21.13 4.51 9.40
C ALA A 60 21.20 5.86 10.16
N ILE A 61 20.83 6.92 9.47
CA ILE A 61 20.73 8.28 10.01
C ILE A 61 19.25 8.64 10.16
N THR A 62 18.80 8.85 11.39
CA THR A 62 17.38 9.06 11.73
C THR A 62 17.08 10.45 12.31
N THR A 63 18.06 11.34 12.33
CA THR A 63 17.97 12.66 13.00
C THR A 63 17.82 13.82 12.02
N LEU A 64 17.51 13.55 10.75
CA LEU A 64 17.37 14.59 9.73
C LEU A 64 15.99 15.23 9.78
N SER A 65 15.94 16.49 9.35
CA SER A 65 14.74 17.30 9.20
C SER A 65 14.35 17.45 7.73
N GLN A 66 13.17 17.98 7.45
CA GLN A 66 12.71 18.27 6.07
C GLN A 66 13.72 19.08 5.25
N ASN A 67 14.41 20.04 5.90
CA ASN A 67 15.33 20.95 5.24
C ASN A 67 16.63 20.26 4.76
N ASP A 68 16.90 19.05 5.26
CA ASP A 68 18.05 18.26 4.87
C ASP A 68 17.83 17.51 3.54
N PHE A 69 16.60 17.50 3.01
CA PHE A 69 16.23 16.75 1.82
C PHE A 69 15.93 17.65 0.62
N VAL A 70 16.38 17.20 -0.55
CA VAL A 70 15.97 17.77 -1.85
C VAL A 70 15.45 16.66 -2.73
N VAL A 71 14.23 16.84 -3.25
CA VAL A 71 13.57 15.87 -4.12
C VAL A 71 13.59 16.38 -5.56
N TYR A 72 13.92 15.49 -6.50
CA TYR A 72 13.86 15.74 -7.93
C TYR A 72 12.92 14.74 -8.60
N GLU A 73 12.11 15.22 -9.55
CA GLU A 73 11.34 14.40 -10.48
C GLU A 73 11.74 14.77 -11.89
N ASP A 74 12.19 13.80 -12.69
CA ASP A 74 12.72 14.00 -14.04
C ASP A 74 13.81 15.10 -14.10
N GLY A 75 14.66 15.16 -13.07
CA GLY A 75 15.73 16.17 -12.92
C GLY A 75 15.24 17.54 -12.46
N VAL A 76 13.94 17.75 -12.24
CA VAL A 76 13.38 19.03 -11.78
C VAL A 76 13.11 18.98 -10.27
N ARG A 77 13.69 19.94 -9.55
CA ARG A 77 13.49 20.06 -8.08
C ARG A 77 12.01 20.26 -7.74
N ARG A 78 11.55 19.52 -6.71
CA ARG A 78 10.18 19.56 -6.19
C ARG A 78 10.14 19.99 -4.74
N PRO A 79 9.23 20.90 -4.36
CA PRO A 79 9.04 21.28 -2.97
C PRO A 79 8.39 20.12 -2.20
N ILE A 80 8.94 19.82 -1.03
CA ILE A 80 8.37 18.85 -0.10
C ILE A 80 7.12 19.46 0.53
N GLN A 81 5.98 18.79 0.37
CA GLN A 81 4.69 19.22 0.90
C GLN A 81 4.36 18.60 2.25
N HIS A 82 4.91 17.40 2.49
CA HIS A 82 4.71 16.67 3.74
C HIS A 82 5.97 15.91 4.09
N PHE A 83 6.32 15.91 5.37
CA PHE A 83 7.47 15.21 5.92
C PHE A 83 7.12 14.57 7.25
N GLU A 84 7.45 13.29 7.39
CA GLU A 84 7.36 12.58 8.67
C GLU A 84 8.73 11.98 9.02
N PRO A 85 9.19 12.20 10.26
CA PRO A 85 10.43 11.63 10.73
C PRO A 85 10.32 10.12 10.92
N THR A 86 11.45 9.48 11.21
CA THR A 86 11.55 8.03 11.34
C THR A 86 10.76 7.44 12.51
N GLU A 87 10.50 8.24 13.56
CA GLU A 87 9.74 7.85 14.75
C GLU A 87 8.22 7.82 14.52
N ALA A 88 7.72 8.39 13.42
CA ALA A 88 6.28 8.38 13.14
C ALA A 88 5.73 6.95 13.08
N PRO A 89 4.61 6.67 13.76
CA PRO A 89 4.05 5.33 13.80
C PRO A 89 3.50 4.90 12.45
N PHE A 90 3.50 3.60 12.18
CA PHE A 90 2.98 3.07 10.92
C PHE A 90 1.83 2.09 11.10
N SER A 91 1.16 1.83 9.98
CA SER A 91 0.21 0.74 9.80
C SER A 91 0.83 -0.33 8.91
N LEU A 92 0.94 -1.54 9.45
CA LEU A 92 1.59 -2.69 8.84
C LEU A 92 0.59 -3.79 8.55
N VAL A 93 0.61 -4.34 7.34
CA VAL A 93 -0.02 -5.63 7.06
C VAL A 93 1.03 -6.73 7.16
N MET A 94 0.84 -7.67 8.05
CA MET A 94 1.56 -8.94 8.07
C MET A 94 0.80 -9.93 7.19
N LEU A 95 1.35 -10.20 6.02
CA LEU A 95 0.76 -11.04 5.00
C LEU A 95 1.41 -12.42 5.03
N LEU A 96 0.65 -13.44 5.41
CA LEU A 96 1.14 -14.80 5.68
C LEU A 96 0.67 -15.77 4.62
N ASP A 97 1.62 -16.35 3.91
CA ASP A 97 1.40 -17.47 2.99
C ASP A 97 1.20 -18.76 3.77
N THR A 98 0.00 -19.31 3.71
CA THR A 98 -0.33 -20.61 4.33
C THR A 98 -0.60 -21.70 3.28
N SER A 99 -0.08 -21.54 2.06
CA SER A 99 -0.09 -22.57 1.01
C SER A 99 0.66 -23.83 1.41
N GLY A 100 0.58 -24.87 0.58
CA GLY A 100 1.21 -26.16 0.86
C GLY A 100 2.73 -26.10 0.97
N SER A 101 3.39 -25.21 0.22
CA SER A 101 4.86 -25.04 0.21
C SER A 101 5.42 -24.48 1.52
N THR A 102 4.60 -23.81 2.31
CA THR A 102 5.03 -23.19 3.59
C THR A 102 4.86 -24.11 4.82
N ILE A 103 4.26 -25.29 4.66
CA ILE A 103 3.84 -26.13 5.78
C ILE A 103 4.98 -26.51 6.72
N ASN A 104 6.17 -26.75 6.18
CA ASN A 104 7.35 -27.16 6.96
C ASN A 104 8.04 -26.01 7.68
N PHE A 105 7.61 -24.76 7.42
CA PHE A 105 8.23 -23.54 7.95
C PHE A 105 7.37 -22.81 8.97
N ARG A 106 6.14 -23.26 9.21
CA ARG A 106 5.12 -22.52 9.98
C ARG A 106 5.52 -22.23 11.41
N GLN A 107 6.15 -23.17 12.09
CA GLN A 107 6.61 -22.96 13.46
C GLN A 107 7.67 -21.85 13.53
N GLN A 108 8.62 -21.85 12.61
CA GLN A 108 9.68 -20.84 12.53
C GLN A 108 9.09 -19.47 12.13
N ILE A 109 8.12 -19.47 11.20
CA ILE A 109 7.38 -18.28 10.79
C ILE A 109 6.67 -17.67 12.01
N GLU A 110 5.97 -18.48 12.78
CA GLU A 110 5.26 -18.05 14.00
C GLU A 110 6.22 -17.38 14.97
N GLN A 111 7.29 -18.09 15.34
CA GLN A 111 8.28 -17.59 16.30
C GLN A 111 8.90 -16.28 15.84
N ALA A 112 9.27 -16.17 14.56
CA ALA A 112 9.87 -14.98 13.99
C ALA A 112 8.86 -13.81 13.92
N ALA A 113 7.63 -14.07 13.51
CA ALA A 113 6.56 -13.06 13.48
C ALA A 113 6.22 -12.52 14.88
N LEU A 114 6.22 -13.38 15.90
CA LEU A 114 6.02 -12.95 17.30
C LEU A 114 7.17 -12.06 17.78
N ARG A 115 8.43 -12.42 17.49
CA ARG A 115 9.59 -11.56 17.81
C ARG A 115 9.57 -10.23 17.07
N PHE A 116 9.07 -10.21 15.84
CA PHE A 116 8.88 -8.95 15.12
C PHE A 116 7.94 -7.99 15.85
N LEU A 117 6.87 -8.51 16.47
CA LEU A 117 5.96 -7.68 17.26
C LEU A 117 6.65 -6.98 18.44
N ASP A 118 7.68 -7.60 19.03
CA ASP A 118 8.45 -7.02 20.14
C ASP A 118 9.27 -5.80 19.69
N ALA A 119 9.60 -5.69 18.39
CA ALA A 119 10.34 -4.57 17.83
C ALA A 119 9.44 -3.38 17.43
N LEU A 120 8.12 -3.53 17.54
CA LEU A 120 7.16 -2.48 17.21
C LEU A 120 6.85 -1.60 18.42
N THR A 121 6.58 -0.30 18.17
CA THR A 121 6.13 0.63 19.24
C THR A 121 4.65 0.43 19.56
N PRO A 122 4.19 0.87 20.75
CA PRO A 122 2.78 0.73 21.13
C PRO A 122 1.79 1.38 20.15
N GLU A 123 2.20 2.42 19.42
CA GLU A 123 1.36 3.17 18.50
C GLU A 123 1.27 2.54 17.11
N ASP A 124 2.14 1.58 16.79
CA ASP A 124 2.10 0.88 15.51
C ASP A 124 0.89 -0.03 15.44
N ARG A 125 0.23 -0.01 14.30
CA ARG A 125 -0.95 -0.84 14.03
C ARG A 125 -0.59 -1.99 13.12
N VAL A 126 -1.03 -3.18 13.48
CA VAL A 126 -0.79 -4.40 12.69
C VAL A 126 -2.11 -5.05 12.32
N ALA A 127 -2.27 -5.36 11.04
CA ALA A 127 -3.28 -6.25 10.52
C ALA A 127 -2.65 -7.58 10.13
N VAL A 128 -3.36 -8.69 10.30
CA VAL A 128 -2.92 -10.03 9.91
C VAL A 128 -3.82 -10.54 8.80
N VAL A 129 -3.22 -10.82 7.65
CA VAL A 129 -3.91 -11.33 6.46
C VAL A 129 -3.30 -12.67 6.06
N GLU A 130 -4.13 -13.64 5.81
CA GLU A 130 -3.78 -14.97 5.31
C GLU A 130 -4.12 -15.10 3.84
N PHE A 131 -3.30 -15.85 3.10
CA PHE A 131 -3.65 -16.29 1.75
C PHE A 131 -3.20 -17.71 1.46
N ASN A 132 -4.03 -18.45 0.73
CA ASN A 132 -3.82 -19.83 0.29
C ASN A 132 -4.84 -20.19 -0.79
N GLY A 133 -4.94 -21.47 -1.17
CA GLY A 133 -5.88 -21.97 -2.17
C GLY A 133 -7.38 -21.77 -1.86
N LYS A 134 -7.73 -21.28 -0.70
CA LYS A 134 -9.10 -20.85 -0.35
C LYS A 134 -9.33 -19.36 -0.58
N GLY A 135 -8.29 -18.64 -1.05
CA GLY A 135 -8.31 -17.19 -1.28
C GLY A 135 -7.59 -16.39 -0.21
N VAL A 136 -7.97 -15.13 -0.08
CA VAL A 136 -7.40 -14.14 0.84
C VAL A 136 -8.39 -13.87 1.99
N LYS A 137 -7.89 -13.88 3.22
CA LYS A 137 -8.71 -13.68 4.41
C LYS A 137 -8.03 -12.76 5.42
N SER A 138 -8.74 -11.73 5.89
CA SER A 138 -8.33 -11.00 7.09
C SER A 138 -8.58 -11.84 8.33
N GLN A 139 -7.52 -12.08 9.09
CA GLN A 139 -7.60 -12.76 10.38
C GLN A 139 -7.72 -11.75 11.52
N LEU A 140 -7.14 -10.57 11.33
CA LEU A 140 -7.28 -9.43 12.24
C LEU A 140 -7.12 -8.12 11.44
N GLY A 141 -8.06 -7.18 11.59
CA GLY A 141 -7.91 -5.80 11.13
C GLY A 141 -6.87 -5.02 11.94
N PHE A 142 -6.55 -3.79 11.54
CA PHE A 142 -5.51 -2.99 12.19
C PHE A 142 -5.74 -2.80 13.69
N SER A 143 -4.78 -3.25 14.49
CA SER A 143 -4.83 -3.22 15.95
C SER A 143 -3.47 -2.85 16.54
N THR A 144 -3.48 -2.12 17.66
CA THR A 144 -2.32 -1.87 18.52
C THR A 144 -2.20 -2.92 19.63
N ASP A 145 -3.23 -3.74 19.83
CA ASP A 145 -3.27 -4.79 20.84
C ASP A 145 -2.38 -5.98 20.42
N ARG A 146 -1.21 -6.09 21.02
CA ARG A 146 -0.20 -7.11 20.72
C ARG A 146 -0.67 -8.52 21.01
N TYR A 147 -1.53 -8.70 22.02
CA TYR A 147 -2.08 -10.03 22.34
C TYR A 147 -3.02 -10.52 21.25
N ARG A 148 -3.88 -9.63 20.75
CA ARG A 148 -4.78 -9.96 19.63
C ARG A 148 -4.00 -10.26 18.35
N VAL A 149 -2.96 -9.48 18.06
CA VAL A 149 -2.09 -9.69 16.89
C VAL A 149 -1.37 -11.04 17.01
N ALA A 150 -0.74 -11.32 18.15
CA ALA A 150 -0.05 -12.58 18.41
C ALA A 150 -0.99 -13.79 18.30
N TYR A 151 -2.20 -13.68 18.85
CA TYR A 151 -3.21 -14.72 18.73
C TYR A 151 -3.62 -14.97 17.27
N ALA A 152 -3.84 -13.90 16.50
CA ALA A 152 -4.18 -14.01 15.08
C ALA A 152 -3.07 -14.68 14.26
N ILE A 153 -1.80 -14.37 14.54
CA ILE A 153 -0.64 -15.00 13.87
C ILE A 153 -0.64 -16.52 14.18
N LYS A 154 -0.74 -16.90 15.44
CA LYS A 154 -0.77 -18.32 15.86
C LYS A 154 -1.91 -19.07 15.20
N PHE A 155 -3.13 -18.53 15.30
CA PHE A 155 -4.32 -19.14 14.71
C PHE A 155 -4.18 -19.32 13.18
N THR A 156 -3.61 -18.34 12.50
CA THR A 156 -3.37 -18.39 11.04
C THR A 156 -2.42 -19.53 10.67
N LEU A 157 -1.33 -19.68 11.42
CA LEU A 157 -0.28 -20.64 11.08
C LEU A 157 -0.59 -22.07 11.56
N GLU A 158 -1.51 -22.26 12.49
CA GLU A 158 -2.07 -23.57 12.87
C GLU A 158 -3.00 -24.12 11.77
N ALA A 159 -3.61 -23.26 10.96
CA ALA A 159 -4.55 -23.67 9.91
C ALA A 159 -3.85 -24.51 8.83
N LYS A 160 -4.48 -25.61 8.41
CA LYS A 160 -3.99 -26.45 7.31
C LYS A 160 -4.42 -25.86 5.98
N GLY A 161 -3.68 -24.85 5.48
CA GLY A 161 -3.83 -24.35 4.13
C GLY A 161 -3.31 -25.35 3.09
N ARG A 162 -3.96 -25.40 1.93
CA ARG A 162 -3.57 -26.23 0.78
C ARG A 162 -3.96 -25.51 -0.50
N GLY A 163 -3.36 -25.93 -1.62
CA GLY A 163 -3.78 -25.49 -2.95
C GLY A 163 -2.99 -24.30 -3.49
N GLU A 164 -3.67 -23.48 -4.24
CA GLU A 164 -3.12 -22.35 -4.98
C GLU A 164 -2.57 -21.23 -4.08
N THR A 165 -1.75 -20.37 -4.66
CA THR A 165 -1.12 -19.24 -3.97
C THR A 165 -1.49 -17.94 -4.69
N PRO A 166 -2.56 -17.22 -4.30
CA PRO A 166 -2.99 -15.97 -4.92
C PRO A 166 -2.23 -14.77 -4.34
N LEU A 167 -0.92 -14.71 -4.55
CA LEU A 167 -0.02 -13.71 -3.96
C LEU A 167 -0.40 -12.28 -4.36
N TYR A 168 -0.65 -12.04 -5.65
CA TYR A 168 -0.97 -10.69 -6.12
C TYR A 168 -2.34 -10.20 -5.66
N ASP A 169 -3.33 -11.10 -5.55
CA ASP A 169 -4.63 -10.75 -4.97
C ASP A 169 -4.51 -10.42 -3.48
N ALA A 170 -3.67 -11.15 -2.76
CA ALA A 170 -3.40 -10.89 -1.35
C ALA A 170 -2.68 -9.54 -1.14
N LEU A 171 -1.74 -9.18 -2.00
CA LEU A 171 -1.10 -7.86 -2.00
C LEU A 171 -2.12 -6.76 -2.30
N LYS A 172 -2.99 -6.92 -3.31
CA LYS A 172 -4.06 -5.96 -3.61
C LYS A 172 -5.04 -5.79 -2.46
N TYR A 173 -5.45 -6.89 -1.85
CA TYR A 173 -6.29 -6.86 -0.66
C TYR A 173 -5.63 -6.04 0.46
N SER A 174 -4.35 -6.31 0.74
CA SER A 174 -3.56 -5.61 1.76
C SER A 174 -3.44 -4.11 1.47
N LEU A 175 -3.22 -3.73 0.21
CA LEU A 175 -3.18 -2.33 -0.23
C LEU A 175 -4.54 -1.64 -0.04
N LYS A 176 -5.64 -2.33 -0.33
CA LYS A 176 -6.99 -1.81 -0.08
C LYS A 176 -7.23 -1.57 1.41
N GLU A 177 -6.86 -2.50 2.29
CA GLU A 177 -6.96 -2.30 3.74
C GLU A 177 -6.12 -1.10 4.20
N LEU A 178 -4.88 -0.97 3.72
CA LEU A 178 -4.00 0.16 4.03
C LEU A 178 -4.52 1.51 3.51
N SER A 179 -5.35 1.53 2.48
CA SER A 179 -5.94 2.78 1.98
C SER A 179 -6.83 3.47 3.00
N HIS A 180 -7.38 2.74 3.95
CA HIS A 180 -8.23 3.26 5.03
C HIS A 180 -7.44 3.80 6.23
N GLU A 181 -6.12 3.61 6.27
CA GLU A 181 -5.26 4.03 7.40
C GLU A 181 -4.80 5.52 7.33
N GLY A 182 -5.47 6.34 6.54
CA GLY A 182 -5.21 7.78 6.46
C GLY A 182 -3.77 8.10 6.05
N LYS A 183 -3.17 9.11 6.72
CA LYS A 183 -1.82 9.62 6.40
C LYS A 183 -0.68 8.86 7.09
N ARG A 184 -0.97 7.79 7.84
CA ARG A 184 0.07 7.01 8.52
C ARG A 184 1.05 6.41 7.52
N ARG A 185 2.30 6.20 7.95
CA ARG A 185 3.29 5.42 7.20
C ARG A 185 2.75 4.01 7.00
N LYS A 186 2.96 3.43 5.83
CA LYS A 186 2.31 2.18 5.42
C LYS A 186 3.32 1.18 4.91
N ALA A 187 3.19 -0.07 5.37
CA ALA A 187 4.05 -1.16 4.91
C ALA A 187 3.29 -2.48 4.81
N ILE A 188 3.80 -3.37 3.97
CA ILE A 188 3.43 -4.78 3.92
C ILE A 188 4.68 -5.61 4.16
N VAL A 189 4.64 -6.50 5.13
CA VAL A 189 5.64 -7.56 5.29
C VAL A 189 5.00 -8.84 4.82
N VAL A 190 5.50 -9.39 3.72
CA VAL A 190 4.95 -10.61 3.12
C VAL A 190 5.96 -11.74 3.23
N LEU A 191 5.52 -12.86 3.80
CA LEU A 191 6.32 -14.07 3.89
C LEU A 191 5.77 -15.09 2.89
N THR A 192 6.57 -15.47 1.90
CA THR A 192 6.16 -16.31 0.77
C THR A 192 7.38 -16.93 0.07
N ASP A 193 7.18 -17.97 -0.72
CA ASP A 193 8.16 -18.47 -1.69
C ASP A 193 8.17 -17.68 -3.00
N GLY A 194 7.23 -16.75 -3.19
CA GLY A 194 7.12 -15.88 -4.35
C GLY A 194 6.36 -16.47 -5.53
N LEU A 195 5.90 -17.70 -5.42
CA LEU A 195 5.15 -18.36 -6.48
C LEU A 195 3.67 -17.97 -6.42
N ASP A 196 3.23 -17.13 -7.34
CA ASP A 196 1.82 -16.91 -7.63
C ASP A 196 1.33 -17.96 -8.63
N THR A 197 0.18 -18.56 -8.38
CA THR A 197 -0.33 -19.68 -9.22
C THR A 197 -0.64 -19.25 -10.65
N GLU A 198 -1.26 -18.10 -10.84
CA GLU A 198 -1.60 -17.60 -12.18
C GLU A 198 -0.34 -17.20 -12.95
N ALA A 199 0.59 -16.48 -12.30
CA ALA A 199 1.87 -16.13 -12.89
C ALA A 199 2.66 -17.37 -13.28
N ARG A 200 2.74 -18.38 -12.41
CA ARG A 200 3.40 -19.66 -12.69
C ARG A 200 2.80 -20.38 -13.89
N ASN A 201 1.49 -20.35 -14.06
CA ASN A 201 0.83 -20.98 -15.23
C ASN A 201 1.15 -20.25 -16.53
N LYS A 202 1.23 -18.92 -16.50
CA LYS A 202 1.67 -18.09 -17.64
C LYS A 202 3.14 -18.37 -17.97
N ASP A 203 4.00 -18.44 -16.96
CA ASP A 203 5.42 -18.74 -17.11
C ASP A 203 5.64 -20.13 -17.72
N ARG A 204 4.92 -21.14 -17.22
CA ARG A 204 4.95 -22.50 -17.79
C ARG A 204 4.59 -22.49 -19.28
N THR A 205 3.59 -21.71 -19.66
CA THR A 205 3.18 -21.57 -21.05
C THR A 205 4.26 -20.87 -21.89
N ALA A 206 4.97 -19.90 -21.32
CA ALA A 206 6.04 -19.17 -22.00
C ALA A 206 7.26 -20.08 -22.25
N VAL A 207 7.72 -20.81 -21.23
CA VAL A 207 8.88 -21.71 -21.36
C VAL A 207 8.61 -22.91 -22.27
N ALA A 208 7.36 -23.40 -22.31
CA ALA A 208 6.99 -24.51 -23.20
C ALA A 208 7.02 -24.16 -24.70
N LYS A 209 7.11 -22.88 -25.06
CA LYS A 209 7.13 -22.40 -26.46
C LYS A 209 8.52 -22.15 -27.01
N VAL A 210 9.55 -22.32 -26.22
CA VAL A 210 10.94 -22.03 -26.60
C VAL A 210 11.84 -23.26 -26.47
N SER A 211 12.99 -23.22 -27.12
CA SER A 211 14.04 -24.25 -26.95
C SER A 211 14.73 -24.10 -25.58
N ASP A 212 15.35 -25.18 -25.10
CA ASP A 212 16.07 -25.20 -23.81
C ASP A 212 17.11 -24.07 -23.67
N SER A 213 17.77 -23.72 -24.78
CA SER A 213 18.75 -22.61 -24.79
C SER A 213 18.13 -21.21 -24.57
N ALA A 214 16.84 -21.06 -24.86
CA ALA A 214 16.12 -19.77 -24.72
C ALA A 214 15.23 -19.69 -23.46
N VAL A 215 15.12 -20.75 -22.68
CA VAL A 215 14.24 -20.84 -21.51
C VAL A 215 14.57 -19.76 -20.47
N SER A 216 15.85 -19.44 -20.23
CA SER A 216 16.27 -18.43 -19.24
C SER A 216 15.81 -17.02 -19.56
N THR A 217 15.51 -16.73 -20.83
CA THR A 217 15.04 -15.40 -21.32
C THR A 217 13.57 -15.38 -21.71
N ALA A 218 12.88 -16.52 -21.62
CA ALA A 218 11.47 -16.65 -22.03
C ALA A 218 10.49 -15.90 -21.12
N ILE A 219 10.85 -15.73 -19.86
CA ILE A 219 10.02 -15.05 -18.87
C ILE A 219 10.61 -13.65 -18.61
N LYS A 220 9.74 -12.64 -18.72
CA LYS A 220 10.08 -11.24 -18.38
C LYS A 220 9.33 -10.87 -17.11
N PRO A 221 9.98 -10.86 -15.93
CA PRO A 221 9.34 -10.55 -14.64
C PRO A 221 8.59 -9.22 -14.64
N GLU A 222 9.17 -8.20 -15.28
CA GLU A 222 8.64 -6.84 -15.41
C GLU A 222 7.38 -6.75 -16.29
N ALA A 223 7.13 -7.71 -17.15
CA ALA A 223 5.95 -7.76 -18.00
C ALA A 223 4.70 -8.37 -17.31
N ASN A 224 4.83 -8.81 -16.05
CA ASN A 224 3.71 -9.37 -15.31
C ASN A 224 2.66 -8.30 -14.98
N SER A 225 1.46 -8.44 -15.57
CA SER A 225 0.38 -7.44 -15.45
C SER A 225 -0.17 -7.32 -14.03
N GLN A 226 -0.21 -8.42 -13.27
CA GLN A 226 -0.70 -8.43 -11.89
C GLN A 226 0.29 -7.72 -10.98
N LEU A 227 1.59 -8.00 -11.09
CA LEU A 227 2.64 -7.26 -10.38
C LEU A 227 2.57 -5.76 -10.70
N ASN A 228 2.45 -5.40 -11.98
CA ASN A 228 2.38 -4.01 -12.40
C ASN A 228 1.14 -3.28 -11.82
N SER A 229 0.02 -3.98 -11.68
CA SER A 229 -1.16 -3.44 -11.02
C SER A 229 -0.94 -3.21 -9.51
N VAL A 230 -0.29 -4.17 -8.82
CA VAL A 230 0.10 -4.02 -7.41
C VAL A 230 1.06 -2.85 -7.22
N LEU A 231 2.08 -2.73 -8.07
CA LEU A 231 3.05 -1.62 -8.03
C LEU A 231 2.37 -0.26 -8.20
N THR A 232 1.40 -0.16 -9.13
CA THR A 232 0.63 1.08 -9.34
C THR A 232 -0.17 1.48 -8.09
N ASP A 233 -0.82 0.52 -7.43
CA ASP A 233 -1.58 0.79 -6.21
C ASP A 233 -0.65 1.12 -5.03
N ALA A 234 0.49 0.43 -4.90
CA ALA A 234 1.50 0.72 -3.88
C ALA A 234 2.11 2.13 -4.06
N ASP A 235 2.41 2.52 -5.30
CA ASP A 235 2.91 3.86 -5.63
C ASP A 235 1.92 4.95 -5.20
N ARG A 236 0.63 4.77 -5.51
CA ARG A 236 -0.44 5.71 -5.18
C ARG A 236 -0.66 5.86 -3.67
N LEU A 237 -0.48 4.79 -2.91
CA LEU A 237 -0.72 4.74 -1.47
C LEU A 237 0.53 5.01 -0.63
N GLY A 238 1.71 5.11 -1.25
CA GLY A 238 2.99 5.26 -0.57
C GLY A 238 3.35 4.06 0.31
N VAL A 239 3.00 2.85 -0.12
CA VAL A 239 3.23 1.62 0.64
C VAL A 239 4.56 1.01 0.25
N SER A 240 5.43 0.74 1.23
CA SER A 240 6.62 -0.10 1.05
C SER A 240 6.32 -1.57 1.28
N VAL A 241 6.87 -2.44 0.45
CA VAL A 241 6.71 -3.89 0.58
C VAL A 241 8.05 -4.54 0.90
N PHE A 242 8.06 -5.37 1.95
CA PHE A 242 9.22 -6.11 2.42
C PHE A 242 8.95 -7.61 2.28
N PRO A 243 9.34 -8.22 1.16
CA PRO A 243 9.22 -9.67 1.01
C PRO A 243 10.28 -10.39 1.84
N LEU A 244 9.85 -11.39 2.60
CA LEU A 244 10.65 -12.39 3.27
C LEU A 244 10.54 -13.69 2.45
N ALA A 245 11.53 -13.95 1.62
CA ALA A 245 11.49 -15.01 0.64
C ALA A 245 11.96 -16.34 1.23
N LEU A 246 11.05 -17.32 1.25
CA LEU A 246 11.30 -18.66 1.78
C LEU A 246 12.29 -19.46 0.92
N PRO A 247 13.06 -20.40 1.52
CA PRO A 247 14.00 -21.25 0.81
C PRO A 247 13.35 -22.16 -0.24
N SER A 248 12.08 -22.53 -0.03
CA SER A 248 11.30 -23.36 -0.98
C SER A 248 11.18 -22.72 -2.36
N GLY A 249 11.27 -21.38 -2.45
CA GLY A 249 11.26 -20.64 -3.71
C GLY A 249 12.66 -20.33 -4.26
N ASP A 250 13.73 -20.85 -3.69
CA ASP A 250 15.08 -20.61 -4.19
C ASP A 250 15.43 -21.62 -5.30
N PRO A 251 15.67 -21.15 -6.56
CA PRO A 251 16.03 -22.02 -7.66
C PRO A 251 17.32 -22.82 -7.43
N LYS A 252 18.20 -22.36 -6.54
CA LYS A 252 19.45 -23.06 -6.19
C LYS A 252 19.24 -24.32 -5.33
N HIS A 253 18.09 -24.43 -4.70
CA HIS A 253 17.73 -25.56 -3.83
C HIS A 253 16.78 -26.56 -4.47
N LEU A 254 16.55 -26.46 -5.79
CA LEU A 254 15.73 -27.41 -6.51
C LEU A 254 16.42 -28.80 -6.55
N PRO A 255 15.70 -29.89 -6.26
CA PRO A 255 16.28 -31.23 -6.18
C PRO A 255 16.77 -31.78 -7.53
N LEU A 256 16.23 -31.26 -8.63
CA LEU A 256 16.65 -31.60 -10.00
C LEU A 256 16.80 -30.33 -10.82
N PRO A 257 17.90 -30.16 -11.57
CA PRO A 257 18.14 -28.99 -12.40
C PRO A 257 17.33 -29.09 -13.71
N ASP A 258 16.03 -28.83 -13.64
CA ASP A 258 15.17 -28.61 -14.80
C ASP A 258 15.27 -27.15 -15.22
N PRO A 259 15.74 -26.81 -16.44
CA PRO A 259 15.90 -25.44 -16.89
C PRO A 259 14.59 -24.63 -16.84
N ALA A 260 13.44 -25.23 -17.19
CA ALA A 260 12.14 -24.57 -17.20
C ALA A 260 11.67 -24.27 -15.77
N ILE A 261 11.81 -25.22 -14.85
CA ILE A 261 11.48 -25.02 -13.43
C ILE A 261 12.40 -23.96 -12.85
N THR A 262 13.70 -24.04 -13.10
CA THR A 262 14.67 -23.04 -12.62
C THR A 262 14.33 -21.64 -13.11
N ALA A 263 13.96 -21.48 -14.39
CA ALA A 263 13.56 -20.18 -14.94
C ALA A 263 12.30 -19.62 -14.29
N MET A 264 11.29 -20.45 -14.01
CA MET A 264 10.06 -20.03 -13.33
C MET A 264 10.32 -19.56 -11.90
N TYR A 265 11.15 -20.28 -11.13
CA TYR A 265 11.52 -19.88 -9.76
C TYR A 265 12.39 -18.61 -9.76
N SER A 266 13.32 -18.51 -10.72
CA SER A 266 14.13 -17.30 -10.90
C SER A 266 13.26 -16.09 -11.22
N ALA A 267 12.26 -16.26 -12.09
CA ALA A 267 11.32 -15.19 -12.41
C ALA A 267 10.45 -14.79 -11.21
N ALA A 268 9.99 -15.74 -10.41
CA ALA A 268 9.26 -15.47 -9.17
C ALA A 268 10.12 -14.65 -8.20
N ARG A 269 11.39 -15.00 -8.02
CA ARG A 269 12.35 -14.29 -7.18
C ARG A 269 12.60 -12.86 -7.69
N SER A 270 12.79 -12.71 -9.01
CA SER A 270 12.96 -11.40 -9.64
C SER A 270 11.72 -10.50 -9.48
N ARG A 271 10.51 -11.07 -9.48
CA ARG A 271 9.29 -10.32 -9.20
C ARG A 271 9.21 -9.84 -7.75
N LEU A 272 9.67 -10.64 -6.77
CA LEU A 272 9.78 -10.18 -5.39
C LEU A 272 10.80 -9.05 -5.24
N GLU A 273 11.94 -9.13 -5.94
CA GLU A 273 12.93 -8.07 -5.96
C GLU A 273 12.38 -6.77 -6.58
N LEU A 274 11.66 -6.89 -7.71
CA LEU A 274 10.98 -5.75 -8.33
C LEU A 274 9.92 -5.14 -7.39
N LEU A 275 9.16 -5.99 -6.70
CA LEU A 275 8.15 -5.53 -5.75
C LEU A 275 8.79 -4.73 -4.62
N ALA A 276 9.88 -5.23 -4.04
CA ALA A 276 10.62 -4.55 -2.98
C ALA A 276 11.24 -3.23 -3.46
N SER A 277 12.11 -3.29 -4.47
CA SER A 277 12.87 -2.12 -4.95
C SER A 277 11.96 -1.00 -5.48
N ARG A 278 10.89 -1.36 -6.23
CA ARG A 278 9.95 -0.40 -6.79
C ARG A 278 9.05 0.27 -5.75
N THR A 279 8.89 -0.31 -4.56
CA THR A 279 8.10 0.26 -3.46
C THR A 279 8.95 0.90 -2.37
N GLY A 280 10.27 0.93 -2.53
CA GLY A 280 11.20 1.46 -1.52
C GLY A 280 11.40 0.54 -0.32
N GLY A 281 11.06 -0.73 -0.44
CA GLY A 281 11.38 -1.78 0.52
C GLY A 281 12.63 -2.55 0.12
N ARG A 282 12.85 -3.68 0.80
CA ARG A 282 13.98 -4.59 0.56
C ARG A 282 13.51 -6.04 0.55
N LEU A 283 14.06 -6.85 -0.37
CA LEU A 283 13.89 -8.30 -0.34
C LEU A 283 14.85 -8.90 0.69
N HIS A 284 14.31 -9.71 1.60
CA HIS A 284 15.09 -10.49 2.56
C HIS A 284 15.01 -11.97 2.20
N GLU A 285 16.15 -12.56 1.89
CA GLU A 285 16.23 -13.99 1.57
C GLU A 285 16.47 -14.82 2.83
N ILE A 286 15.56 -15.72 3.13
CA ILE A 286 15.70 -16.69 4.21
C ILE A 286 16.53 -17.86 3.68
N ARG A 287 17.81 -17.90 4.01
CA ARG A 287 18.72 -18.99 3.63
C ARG A 287 18.65 -20.15 4.62
N ARG A 288 18.48 -19.84 5.89
CA ARG A 288 18.33 -20.79 6.99
C ARG A 288 17.15 -20.37 7.85
N LEU A 289 16.40 -21.33 8.34
CA LEU A 289 15.23 -21.05 9.18
C LEU A 289 15.60 -20.31 10.47
N ASP A 290 16.79 -20.57 11.02
CA ASP A 290 17.31 -19.88 12.20
C ASP A 290 17.54 -18.37 11.97
N ASP A 291 17.69 -17.94 10.72
CA ASP A 291 17.88 -16.54 10.36
C ASP A 291 16.56 -15.73 10.40
N MET A 292 15.40 -16.38 10.41
CA MET A 292 14.10 -15.69 10.32
C MET A 292 13.94 -14.59 11.38
N ALA A 293 14.27 -14.87 12.63
CA ALA A 293 14.13 -13.90 13.71
C ALA A 293 15.01 -12.65 13.47
N ARG A 294 16.23 -12.85 12.97
CA ARG A 294 17.15 -11.75 12.61
C ARG A 294 16.59 -10.94 11.44
N LEU A 295 16.10 -11.61 10.39
CA LEU A 295 15.55 -10.94 9.21
C LEU A 295 14.30 -10.12 9.54
N TYR A 296 13.42 -10.61 10.40
CA TYR A 296 12.31 -9.80 10.89
C TYR A 296 12.76 -8.59 11.70
N ALA A 297 13.81 -8.74 12.53
CA ALA A 297 14.41 -7.60 13.22
C ALA A 297 15.03 -6.58 12.25
N GLU A 298 15.66 -7.04 11.16
CA GLU A 298 16.14 -6.17 10.08
C GLU A 298 14.99 -5.42 9.39
N VAL A 299 13.88 -6.09 9.07
CA VAL A 299 12.69 -5.41 8.51
C VAL A 299 12.17 -4.36 9.49
N ALA A 300 12.11 -4.66 10.79
CA ALA A 300 11.69 -3.69 11.79
C ALA A 300 12.65 -2.49 11.85
N ALA A 301 13.96 -2.74 11.78
CA ALA A 301 14.97 -1.69 11.72
C ALA A 301 14.84 -0.85 10.43
N ASP A 302 14.69 -1.48 9.27
CA ASP A 302 14.46 -0.79 7.99
C ASP A 302 13.23 0.13 8.08
N LEU A 303 12.12 -0.36 8.61
CA LEU A 303 10.91 0.45 8.81
C LEU A 303 11.14 1.65 9.74
N ARG A 304 11.99 1.51 10.77
CA ARG A 304 12.34 2.57 11.73
C ARG A 304 13.33 3.60 11.20
N THR A 305 13.96 3.33 10.08
CA THR A 305 14.97 4.23 9.49
C THR A 305 14.46 4.99 8.27
N LEU A 306 13.20 4.75 7.86
CA LEU A 306 12.62 5.42 6.71
C LEU A 306 11.95 6.74 7.12
N TYR A 307 12.30 7.82 6.44
CA TYR A 307 11.53 9.06 6.41
C TYR A 307 10.37 8.94 5.43
N SER A 308 9.23 9.55 5.73
CA SER A 308 8.14 9.66 4.76
C SER A 308 8.09 11.08 4.20
N ILE A 309 8.25 11.21 2.89
CA ILE A 309 8.29 12.49 2.18
C ILE A 309 7.19 12.47 1.12
N ALA A 310 6.39 13.55 1.04
CA ALA A 310 5.46 13.70 -0.06
C ALA A 310 5.67 15.02 -0.78
N TYR A 311 5.58 14.98 -2.12
CA TYR A 311 5.74 16.15 -2.98
C TYR A 311 4.66 16.16 -4.08
N GLN A 312 4.42 17.35 -4.64
CA GLN A 312 3.51 17.51 -5.77
C GLN A 312 4.25 17.22 -7.08
N PRO A 313 3.76 16.28 -7.91
CA PRO A 313 4.39 15.97 -9.19
C PRO A 313 4.33 17.15 -10.16
N THR A 314 5.15 17.09 -11.22
CA THR A 314 5.26 18.15 -12.27
C THR A 314 3.91 18.51 -12.89
N ASN A 315 3.12 17.49 -13.19
CA ASN A 315 1.81 17.62 -13.80
C ASN A 315 0.79 16.83 -12.99
N PRO A 316 0.24 17.41 -11.91
CA PRO A 316 -0.74 16.73 -11.09
C PRO A 316 -1.94 16.27 -11.92
N GLY A 317 -2.34 15.00 -11.78
CA GLY A 317 -3.48 14.43 -12.51
C GLY A 317 -3.19 13.98 -13.95
N VAL A 318 -2.01 14.22 -14.51
CA VAL A 318 -1.64 13.68 -15.83
C VAL A 318 -1.33 12.19 -15.70
N ARG A 319 -2.15 11.37 -16.36
CA ARG A 319 -2.04 9.90 -16.42
C ARG A 319 -1.63 9.47 -17.83
N ASP A 320 -0.39 9.80 -18.22
CA ASP A 320 0.13 9.53 -19.59
C ASP A 320 0.85 8.19 -19.71
N GLY A 321 0.90 7.41 -18.61
CA GLY A 321 1.56 6.10 -18.57
C GLY A 321 3.08 6.17 -18.66
N LYS A 322 3.70 7.36 -18.65
CA LYS A 322 5.15 7.50 -18.74
C LYS A 322 5.81 7.28 -17.39
N TRP A 323 7.04 6.84 -17.45
CA TRP A 323 7.91 6.75 -16.28
C TRP A 323 8.30 8.15 -15.81
N ARG A 324 8.28 8.35 -14.49
CA ARG A 324 8.82 9.53 -13.80
C ARG A 324 9.97 9.08 -12.93
N GLU A 325 11.16 9.55 -13.24
CA GLU A 325 12.35 9.26 -12.45
C GLU A 325 12.35 10.08 -11.17
N ILE A 326 12.72 9.47 -10.04
CA ILE A 326 12.85 10.13 -8.75
C ILE A 326 14.28 10.04 -8.28
N HIS A 327 14.82 11.17 -7.83
CA HIS A 327 16.07 11.26 -7.14
C HIS A 327 15.92 12.09 -5.86
N VAL A 328 16.53 11.61 -4.77
CA VAL A 328 16.55 12.32 -3.49
C VAL A 328 17.98 12.55 -3.07
N GLU A 329 18.29 13.81 -2.80
CA GLU A 329 19.58 14.21 -2.26
C GLU A 329 19.45 14.62 -0.80
N VAL A 330 20.52 14.44 -0.04
CA VAL A 330 20.64 14.93 1.34
C VAL A 330 21.71 16.03 1.37
N ALA A 331 21.46 17.12 2.11
CA ALA A 331 22.34 18.28 2.17
C ALA A 331 23.75 17.96 2.65
N ARG A 332 23.96 16.84 3.32
CA ARG A 332 25.26 16.36 3.79
C ARG A 332 25.86 15.37 2.79
N ALA A 333 27.02 15.73 2.24
CA ALA A 333 27.71 14.94 1.20
C ALA A 333 28.29 13.59 1.67
N ASP A 334 28.35 13.36 2.99
CA ASP A 334 28.77 12.11 3.61
C ASP A 334 27.61 11.09 3.73
N LEU A 335 26.38 11.48 3.40
CA LEU A 335 25.19 10.66 3.51
C LEU A 335 24.66 10.22 2.14
N LEU A 336 24.07 9.04 2.12
CA LEU A 336 23.45 8.43 0.93
C LEU A 336 21.97 8.22 1.20
N ALA A 337 21.12 8.83 0.37
CA ALA A 337 19.68 8.59 0.38
C ALA A 337 19.29 7.44 -0.58
N SER A 338 18.36 6.62 -0.16
CA SER A 338 17.79 5.54 -0.96
C SER A 338 16.26 5.61 -0.91
N THR A 339 15.62 5.53 -2.07
CA THR A 339 14.16 5.49 -2.20
C THR A 339 13.78 4.72 -3.46
N LYS A 340 12.48 4.60 -3.76
CA LYS A 340 12.04 4.03 -5.05
C LYS A 340 12.61 4.85 -6.22
N PRO A 341 13.01 4.20 -7.33
CA PRO A 341 13.67 4.89 -8.45
C PRO A 341 12.72 5.74 -9.29
N GLY A 342 11.42 5.59 -9.13
CA GLY A 342 10.40 6.29 -9.89
C GLY A 342 9.05 5.58 -9.87
N TYR A 343 8.12 6.10 -10.68
CA TYR A 343 6.79 5.52 -10.83
C TYR A 343 6.24 5.75 -12.25
N TYR A 344 5.21 4.99 -12.63
CA TYR A 344 4.46 5.25 -13.86
C TYR A 344 3.26 6.15 -13.55
N ALA A 345 3.13 7.26 -14.27
CA ALA A 345 2.00 8.20 -14.16
C ALA A 345 0.72 7.58 -14.77
N ARG A 346 -0.03 6.79 -13.96
CA ARG A 346 -1.23 6.02 -14.38
C ARG A 346 -2.47 6.43 -13.61
#